data_32025ccb8dabdc299a3e8a51212e0a96
#
_entry.id   32025ccb8dabdc299a3e8a51212e0a96
#
_cell.length_a   1.000
_cell.length_b   1.000
_cell.length_c   1.000
_cell.angle_alpha   90.00
_cell.angle_beta   90.00
_cell.angle_gamma   90.00
#
_symmetry.space_group_name_H-M   'P 1'
#
loop_
_entity.id
_entity.type
_entity.pdbx_description
1 polymer ?
#
loop_
_entity_poly.entity_id
_entity_poly.type
_entity_poly.pdbx_seq_one_letter_code
_entity_poly.pdbx_strand_id
1 'polypeptide(L)'
;APDVYDLGLAVASTSTDNFASYKVQAWATIPDSVKDKDGKYYADYTGIMSIGWNADKYGDIKSINDLTDPKFAGTVALNGKPAEAGAAFNGYLMINQLAGGDIKNLQPGLDFFKKLKDCGNLTTVDVTDGTIDSGQTGVVMDWTYNQASYQKSLKAKGVNWKFKTFKNAQVVSYYNQAINVDAPHPAAARLWEEYLYSADAQNDWFKGGANPVLLDSMKKDGTVDQTTLKNAITIDGDPVSYTNEDSTRITTWLQDNWDKTIGN
;
A
#
# COMPACT_ATOMS: atom_id res chain seq x y z
N ALA A 1 -17.55 -0.54 -20.80
CA ALA A 1 -16.13 -0.33 -20.44
C ALA A 1 -16.03 0.86 -19.48
N PRO A 2 -15.10 0.88 -18.55
CA PRO A 2 -14.85 2.06 -17.71
C PRO A 2 -14.18 3.16 -18.55
N ASP A 3 -14.32 4.41 -18.12
CA ASP A 3 -13.62 5.55 -18.74
C ASP A 3 -12.18 5.66 -18.27
N VAL A 4 -11.94 5.39 -16.97
CA VAL A 4 -10.63 5.50 -16.30
C VAL A 4 -10.35 4.27 -15.46
N TYR A 5 -9.09 4.06 -15.15
CA TYR A 5 -8.60 2.99 -14.30
C TYR A 5 -7.74 3.56 -13.17
N ASP A 6 -7.87 3.00 -11.98
CA ASP A 6 -6.96 3.15 -10.85
C ASP A 6 -6.26 1.81 -10.60
N LEU A 7 -4.97 1.73 -10.89
CA LEU A 7 -4.23 0.48 -11.04
C LEU A 7 -2.93 0.47 -10.24
N GLY A 8 -2.61 -0.68 -9.66
CA GLY A 8 -1.25 -0.93 -9.19
C GLY A 8 -0.24 -0.93 -10.37
N LEU A 9 1.01 -0.56 -10.09
CA LEU A 9 2.06 -0.37 -11.10
C LEU A 9 2.26 -1.61 -12.00
N ALA A 10 2.22 -2.81 -11.44
CA ALA A 10 2.44 -4.05 -12.20
C ALA A 10 1.39 -4.24 -13.31
N VAL A 11 0.12 -3.93 -13.01
CA VAL A 11 -0.98 -4.01 -13.99
C VAL A 11 -0.89 -2.86 -14.98
N ALA A 12 -0.65 -1.63 -14.51
CA ALA A 12 -0.55 -0.45 -15.38
C ALA A 12 0.54 -0.63 -16.44
N SER A 13 1.73 -1.07 -16.05
CA SER A 13 2.87 -1.21 -16.96
C SER A 13 2.76 -2.33 -17.99
N THR A 14 1.97 -3.38 -17.69
CA THR A 14 1.76 -4.52 -18.60
C THR A 14 0.52 -4.38 -19.48
N SER A 15 -0.31 -3.36 -19.27
CA SER A 15 -1.59 -3.17 -19.93
C SER A 15 -1.66 -1.91 -20.81
N THR A 16 -0.52 -1.35 -21.20
CA THR A 16 -0.42 -0.05 -21.90
C THR A 16 -1.18 0.04 -23.21
N ASP A 17 -1.41 -1.08 -23.90
CA ASP A 17 -2.19 -1.12 -25.14
C ASP A 17 -3.68 -0.79 -24.91
N ASN A 18 -4.15 -0.96 -23.68
CA ASN A 18 -5.53 -0.63 -23.29
C ASN A 18 -5.70 0.85 -22.89
N PHE A 19 -4.64 1.66 -22.92
CA PHE A 19 -4.68 3.03 -22.40
C PHE A 19 -4.49 4.08 -23.50
N ALA A 20 -5.31 5.13 -23.46
CA ALA A 20 -5.14 6.33 -24.26
C ALA A 20 -3.99 7.17 -23.68
N SER A 21 -3.18 7.77 -24.55
CA SER A 21 -2.16 8.73 -24.11
C SER A 21 -2.80 10.06 -23.72
N TYR A 22 -2.54 10.52 -22.52
CA TYR A 22 -2.93 11.82 -22.05
C TYR A 22 -1.93 12.37 -21.02
N LYS A 23 -1.52 13.61 -21.17
CA LYS A 23 -0.61 14.29 -20.24
C LYS A 23 -1.35 15.44 -19.58
N VAL A 24 -1.64 15.31 -18.28
CA VAL A 24 -2.30 16.35 -17.48
C VAL A 24 -1.44 17.62 -17.40
N GLN A 25 -2.05 18.76 -17.05
CA GLN A 25 -1.32 20.02 -16.89
C GLN A 25 -0.16 19.91 -15.88
N ALA A 26 -0.35 19.12 -14.81
CA ALA A 26 0.67 18.85 -13.80
C ALA A 26 1.76 17.87 -14.24
N TRP A 27 1.76 17.40 -15.50
CA TRP A 27 2.68 16.37 -16.01
C TRP A 27 4.15 16.61 -15.67
N ALA A 28 4.63 17.85 -15.78
CA ALA A 28 6.02 18.20 -15.52
C ALA A 28 6.42 18.07 -14.05
N THR A 29 5.45 18.07 -13.13
CA THR A 29 5.68 17.95 -11.68
C THR A 29 5.60 16.52 -11.17
N ILE A 30 5.02 15.59 -11.96
CA ILE A 30 5.03 14.16 -11.63
C ILE A 30 6.44 13.63 -11.90
N PRO A 31 7.11 12.95 -10.93
CA PRO A 31 8.44 12.40 -11.14
C PRO A 31 8.51 11.41 -12.32
N ASP A 32 9.57 11.47 -13.12
CA ASP A 32 9.74 10.61 -14.29
C ASP A 32 9.82 9.12 -13.92
N SER A 33 10.26 8.81 -12.71
CA SER A 33 10.36 7.42 -12.21
C SER A 33 9.02 6.75 -11.96
N VAL A 34 7.92 7.51 -11.93
CA VAL A 34 6.58 7.00 -11.58
C VAL A 34 5.52 7.34 -12.63
N LYS A 35 5.93 7.55 -13.89
CA LYS A 35 5.02 7.78 -15.01
C LYS A 35 5.53 7.13 -16.29
N ASP A 36 4.62 6.70 -17.15
CA ASP A 36 4.96 6.27 -18.51
C ASP A 36 5.28 7.48 -19.39
N LYS A 37 6.39 7.46 -20.14
CA LYS A 37 6.87 8.58 -20.97
C LYS A 37 5.85 9.07 -22.01
N ASP A 38 5.00 8.16 -22.50
CA ASP A 38 4.00 8.42 -23.53
C ASP A 38 2.64 8.87 -22.95
N GLY A 39 2.54 8.95 -21.59
CA GLY A 39 1.33 9.38 -20.91
C GLY A 39 0.23 8.33 -20.89
N LYS A 40 0.58 7.05 -20.98
CA LYS A 40 -0.36 5.95 -20.91
C LYS A 40 -0.89 5.71 -19.49
N TYR A 41 -0.01 5.84 -18.49
CA TYR A 41 -0.33 5.81 -17.08
C TYR A 41 0.63 6.69 -16.28
N TYR A 42 0.22 7.12 -15.12
CA TYR A 42 1.04 7.95 -14.22
C TYR A 42 0.54 7.86 -12.79
N ALA A 43 1.49 7.93 -11.86
CA ALA A 43 1.23 7.81 -10.43
C ALA A 43 0.32 8.93 -9.93
N ASP A 44 -0.56 8.61 -8.97
CA ASP A 44 -1.45 9.55 -8.31
C ASP A 44 -1.16 9.64 -6.81
N TYR A 45 -1.25 8.52 -6.10
CA TYR A 45 -1.01 8.47 -4.66
C TYR A 45 -0.33 7.16 -4.25
N THR A 46 0.24 7.15 -3.04
CA THR A 46 0.78 5.95 -2.40
C THR A 46 0.47 5.92 -0.91
N GLY A 47 0.50 4.74 -0.32
CA GLY A 47 0.66 4.53 1.11
C GLY A 47 2.08 4.11 1.46
N ILE A 48 2.37 4.06 2.74
CA ILE A 48 3.53 3.38 3.30
C ILE A 48 3.03 2.10 3.96
N MET A 49 3.68 0.96 3.72
CA MET A 49 3.31 -0.26 4.42
C MET A 49 3.55 -0.12 5.91
N SER A 50 2.63 -0.66 6.68
CA SER A 50 2.57 -0.50 8.13
C SER A 50 2.01 -1.75 8.81
N ILE A 51 2.21 -1.84 10.11
CA ILE A 51 1.53 -2.81 10.96
C ILE A 51 0.53 -2.04 11.82
N GLY A 52 -0.75 -2.41 11.74
CA GLY A 52 -1.82 -1.91 12.59
C GLY A 52 -2.31 -2.96 13.57
N TRP A 53 -2.79 -2.54 14.76
CA TRP A 53 -3.25 -3.46 15.80
C TRP A 53 -4.22 -2.81 16.79
N ASN A 54 -5.00 -3.64 17.45
CA ASN A 54 -5.82 -3.24 18.60
C ASN A 54 -4.92 -3.06 19.84
N ALA A 55 -4.60 -1.82 20.19
CA ALA A 55 -3.67 -1.50 21.27
C ALA A 55 -4.23 -1.79 22.65
N ASP A 56 -5.56 -1.80 22.84
CA ASP A 56 -6.18 -2.14 24.11
C ASP A 56 -6.00 -3.65 24.42
N LYS A 57 -6.02 -4.48 23.37
CA LYS A 57 -5.84 -5.92 23.50
C LYS A 57 -4.40 -6.37 23.59
N TYR A 58 -3.52 -5.75 22.77
CA TYR A 58 -2.15 -6.26 22.57
C TYR A 58 -1.06 -5.39 23.19
N GLY A 59 -1.39 -4.15 23.64
CA GLY A 59 -0.39 -3.19 24.08
C GLY A 59 0.43 -2.64 22.90
N ASP A 60 1.67 -2.21 23.16
CA ASP A 60 2.54 -1.68 22.11
C ASP A 60 3.31 -2.81 21.39
N ILE A 61 3.37 -2.72 20.05
CA ILE A 61 4.22 -3.55 19.20
C ILE A 61 5.48 -2.73 18.86
N LYS A 62 6.66 -3.22 19.25
CA LYS A 62 7.94 -2.53 19.04
C LYS A 62 8.66 -3.05 17.81
N SER A 63 8.60 -4.35 17.57
CA SER A 63 9.26 -5.05 16.48
C SER A 63 8.40 -6.19 15.94
N ILE A 64 8.74 -6.73 14.76
CA ILE A 64 8.04 -7.91 14.22
C ILE A 64 8.21 -9.15 15.11
N ASN A 65 9.29 -9.24 15.89
CA ASN A 65 9.50 -10.37 16.78
C ASN A 65 8.45 -10.45 17.89
N ASP A 66 7.86 -9.33 18.29
CA ASP A 66 6.78 -9.30 19.27
C ASP A 66 5.55 -10.10 18.79
N LEU A 67 5.34 -10.17 17.46
CA LEU A 67 4.23 -10.89 16.84
C LEU A 67 4.29 -12.41 17.04
N THR A 68 5.40 -12.95 17.54
CA THR A 68 5.51 -14.37 17.90
C THR A 68 5.05 -14.70 19.33
N ASP A 69 4.66 -13.69 20.12
CA ASP A 69 4.09 -13.88 21.45
C ASP A 69 2.73 -14.60 21.35
N PRO A 70 2.46 -15.60 22.20
CA PRO A 70 1.18 -16.34 22.20
C PRO A 70 -0.09 -15.48 22.33
N LYS A 71 0.00 -14.25 22.85
CA LYS A 71 -1.13 -13.31 22.91
C LYS A 71 -1.73 -12.96 21.55
N PHE A 72 -0.96 -13.16 20.46
CA PHE A 72 -1.39 -12.90 19.09
C PHE A 72 -1.99 -14.14 18.39
N ALA A 73 -2.27 -15.22 19.12
CA ALA A 73 -2.76 -16.47 18.54
C ALA A 73 -3.91 -16.26 17.54
N GLY A 74 -3.69 -16.69 16.29
CA GLY A 74 -4.69 -16.67 15.21
C GLY A 74 -5.14 -15.30 14.75
N THR A 75 -4.35 -14.22 14.97
CA THR A 75 -4.83 -12.85 14.69
C THR A 75 -3.92 -12.00 13.82
N VAL A 76 -2.75 -12.48 13.45
CA VAL A 76 -1.79 -11.74 12.60
C VAL A 76 -2.08 -12.02 11.13
N ALA A 77 -2.45 -11.00 10.37
CA ALA A 77 -2.87 -11.11 8.98
C ALA A 77 -2.07 -10.22 8.00
N LEU A 78 -1.85 -10.73 6.79
CA LEU A 78 -1.64 -9.90 5.61
C LEU A 78 -2.99 -9.52 4.99
N ASN A 79 -3.08 -8.35 4.37
CA ASN A 79 -4.29 -7.98 3.63
C ASN A 79 -4.30 -8.66 2.24
N GLY A 80 -4.69 -9.94 2.23
CA GLY A 80 -4.76 -10.82 1.07
C GLY A 80 -3.59 -11.80 0.95
N LYS A 81 -3.50 -12.50 -0.18
CA LYS A 81 -2.37 -13.38 -0.52
C LYS A 81 -1.24 -12.60 -1.20
N PRO A 82 0.03 -12.81 -0.80
CA PRO A 82 1.15 -12.00 -1.32
C PRO A 82 1.37 -12.08 -2.83
N ALA A 83 1.00 -13.18 -3.48
CA ALA A 83 1.13 -13.32 -4.93
C ALA A 83 -0.08 -12.78 -5.73
N GLU A 84 -1.17 -12.38 -5.05
CA GLU A 84 -2.45 -12.03 -5.69
C GLU A 84 -2.89 -10.59 -5.37
N ALA A 85 -2.55 -10.07 -4.18
CA ALA A 85 -3.01 -8.78 -3.69
C ALA A 85 -1.84 -7.81 -3.46
N GLY A 86 -1.96 -6.58 -3.98
CA GLY A 86 -0.90 -5.57 -3.88
C GLY A 86 -0.55 -5.19 -2.43
N ALA A 87 -1.54 -5.09 -1.54
CA ALA A 87 -1.29 -4.82 -0.12
C ALA A 87 -0.52 -5.97 0.54
N ALA A 88 -0.89 -7.23 0.29
CA ALA A 88 -0.18 -8.38 0.82
C ALA A 88 1.23 -8.55 0.24
N PHE A 89 1.40 -8.29 -1.08
CA PHE A 89 2.72 -8.27 -1.73
C PHE A 89 3.67 -7.29 -1.05
N ASN A 90 3.24 -6.05 -0.88
CA ASN A 90 4.06 -5.01 -0.26
C ASN A 90 4.21 -5.22 1.26
N GLY A 91 3.19 -5.76 1.93
CA GLY A 91 3.26 -6.20 3.33
C GLY A 91 4.32 -7.29 3.54
N TYR A 92 4.37 -8.26 2.61
CA TYR A 92 5.42 -9.27 2.61
C TYR A 92 6.80 -8.63 2.45
N LEU A 93 6.99 -7.70 1.51
CA LEU A 93 8.28 -7.03 1.30
C LEU A 93 8.72 -6.24 2.54
N MET A 94 7.80 -5.55 3.22
CA MET A 94 8.09 -4.87 4.48
C MET A 94 8.58 -5.85 5.55
N ILE A 95 7.88 -6.96 5.74
CA ILE A 95 8.27 -7.99 6.72
C ILE A 95 9.60 -8.63 6.33
N ASN A 96 9.81 -8.92 5.04
CA ASN A 96 11.08 -9.46 4.54
C ASN A 96 12.25 -8.53 4.87
N GLN A 97 12.10 -7.23 4.63
CA GLN A 97 13.12 -6.24 4.96
C GLN A 97 13.40 -6.20 6.48
N LEU A 98 12.35 -6.22 7.31
CA LEU A 98 12.47 -6.24 8.77
C LEU A 98 13.09 -7.54 9.30
N ALA A 99 12.94 -8.63 8.58
CA ALA A 99 13.56 -9.94 8.88
C ALA A 99 15.01 -10.06 8.37
N GLY A 100 15.55 -9.02 7.72
CA GLY A 100 16.93 -8.99 7.21
C GLY A 100 17.09 -9.45 5.75
N GLY A 101 15.97 -9.54 5.00
CA GLY A 101 15.97 -9.76 3.56
C GLY A 101 15.98 -8.46 2.76
N ASP A 102 15.89 -8.59 1.46
CA ASP A 102 15.73 -7.50 0.50
C ASP A 102 14.95 -7.99 -0.74
N ILE A 103 14.82 -7.16 -1.78
CA ILE A 103 14.10 -7.53 -3.01
C ILE A 103 14.76 -8.68 -3.80
N LYS A 104 16.03 -9.04 -3.53
CA LYS A 104 16.75 -10.14 -4.15
C LYS A 104 16.77 -11.39 -3.28
N ASN A 105 16.69 -11.21 -1.96
CA ASN A 105 16.64 -12.30 -0.97
C ASN A 105 15.31 -12.27 -0.23
N LEU A 106 14.38 -13.11 -0.67
CA LEU A 106 13.01 -13.15 -0.15
C LEU A 106 12.82 -14.18 0.98
N GLN A 107 13.78 -15.06 1.20
CA GLN A 107 13.66 -16.17 2.14
C GLN A 107 13.42 -15.70 3.60
N PRO A 108 14.09 -14.65 4.14
CA PRO A 108 13.88 -14.23 5.52
C PRO A 108 12.43 -13.88 5.86
N GLY A 109 11.69 -13.26 4.91
CA GLY A 109 10.27 -12.97 5.08
C GLY A 109 9.43 -14.24 5.16
N LEU A 110 9.69 -15.20 4.28
CA LEU A 110 8.99 -16.49 4.27
C LEU A 110 9.24 -17.29 5.56
N ASP A 111 10.47 -17.31 6.04
CA ASP A 111 10.84 -17.95 7.30
C ASP A 111 10.13 -17.29 8.49
N PHE A 112 9.98 -15.97 8.47
CA PHE A 112 9.25 -15.25 9.50
C PHE A 112 7.74 -15.59 9.47
N PHE A 113 7.09 -15.60 8.30
CA PHE A 113 5.70 -16.02 8.20
C PHE A 113 5.50 -17.48 8.56
N LYS A 114 6.45 -18.36 8.19
CA LYS A 114 6.46 -19.75 8.66
C LYS A 114 6.51 -19.83 10.19
N LYS A 115 7.36 -19.03 10.83
CA LYS A 115 7.44 -18.96 12.30
C LYS A 115 6.12 -18.51 12.89
N LEU A 116 5.45 -17.49 12.32
CA LEU A 116 4.11 -17.06 12.76
C LEU A 116 3.06 -18.17 12.63
N LYS A 117 3.11 -18.94 11.54
CA LYS A 117 2.25 -20.11 11.35
C LYS A 117 2.53 -21.19 12.39
N ASP A 118 3.80 -21.56 12.56
CA ASP A 118 4.23 -22.66 13.44
C ASP A 118 3.89 -22.37 14.92
N CYS A 119 3.91 -21.10 15.35
CA CYS A 119 3.46 -20.70 16.69
C CYS A 119 1.96 -20.43 16.78
N GLY A 120 1.20 -20.59 15.68
CA GLY A 120 -0.25 -20.44 15.67
C GLY A 120 -0.77 -19.01 15.65
N ASN A 121 0.07 -18.00 15.36
CA ASN A 121 -0.32 -16.60 15.39
C ASN A 121 -0.79 -16.07 14.02
N LEU A 122 -0.34 -16.68 12.90
CA LEU A 122 -0.78 -16.31 11.57
C LEU A 122 -2.22 -16.72 11.31
N THR A 123 -2.99 -15.83 10.69
CA THR A 123 -4.31 -16.14 10.13
C THR A 123 -4.35 -15.83 8.64
N THR A 124 -5.13 -16.60 7.88
CA THR A 124 -5.41 -16.39 6.45
C THR A 124 -6.82 -15.86 6.22
N VAL A 125 -7.50 -15.42 7.29
CA VAL A 125 -8.81 -14.77 7.19
C VAL A 125 -8.67 -13.44 6.47
N ASP A 126 -9.61 -13.15 5.55
CA ASP A 126 -9.63 -11.90 4.82
C ASP A 126 -9.72 -10.70 5.75
N VAL A 127 -8.94 -9.67 5.46
CA VAL A 127 -8.96 -8.42 6.21
C VAL A 127 -10.14 -7.57 5.74
N THR A 128 -11.08 -7.35 6.65
CA THR A 128 -12.25 -6.48 6.47
C THR A 128 -12.52 -5.71 7.76
N ASP A 129 -13.32 -4.65 7.72
CA ASP A 129 -13.76 -3.96 8.93
C ASP A 129 -14.41 -4.91 9.94
N GLY A 130 -15.14 -5.93 9.44
CA GLY A 130 -15.80 -6.94 10.28
C GLY A 130 -14.81 -7.87 10.97
N THR A 131 -13.77 -8.35 10.27
CA THR A 131 -12.76 -9.24 10.85
C THR A 131 -11.80 -8.53 11.80
N ILE A 132 -11.54 -7.24 11.56
CA ILE A 132 -10.80 -6.38 12.49
C ILE A 132 -11.63 -6.13 13.75
N ASP A 133 -12.89 -5.75 13.60
CA ASP A 133 -13.80 -5.47 14.71
C ASP A 133 -14.03 -6.68 15.61
N SER A 134 -14.24 -7.86 15.02
CA SER A 134 -14.37 -9.14 15.75
C SER A 134 -13.07 -9.62 16.38
N GLY A 135 -11.91 -9.05 16.00
CA GLY A 135 -10.59 -9.44 16.46
C GLY A 135 -10.02 -10.69 15.77
N GLN A 136 -10.65 -11.19 14.70
CA GLN A 136 -10.12 -12.29 13.88
C GLN A 136 -8.83 -11.86 13.14
N THR A 137 -8.76 -10.58 12.72
CA THR A 137 -7.55 -9.96 12.17
C THR A 137 -7.13 -8.81 13.07
N GLY A 138 -6.74 -9.13 14.30
CA GLY A 138 -6.40 -8.15 15.34
C GLY A 138 -5.06 -7.44 15.15
N VAL A 139 -4.20 -7.93 14.24
CA VAL A 139 -2.97 -7.30 13.76
C VAL A 139 -2.93 -7.44 12.25
N VAL A 140 -2.76 -6.31 11.53
CA VAL A 140 -2.86 -6.26 10.07
C VAL A 140 -1.67 -5.54 9.45
N MET A 141 -1.02 -6.16 8.45
CA MET A 141 -0.08 -5.51 7.56
C MET A 141 -0.86 -4.88 6.39
N ASP A 142 -0.87 -3.54 6.33
CA ASP A 142 -1.63 -2.81 5.31
C ASP A 142 -1.07 -1.38 5.10
N TRP A 143 -1.59 -0.70 4.10
CA TRP A 143 -1.27 0.68 3.77
C TRP A 143 -1.68 1.67 4.86
N THR A 144 -0.90 2.71 5.07
CA THR A 144 -1.20 3.77 6.06
C THR A 144 -2.58 4.40 5.90
N TYR A 145 -3.08 4.58 4.68
CA TYR A 145 -4.41 5.13 4.44
C TYR A 145 -5.53 4.16 4.85
N ASN A 146 -5.36 2.84 4.65
CA ASN A 146 -6.28 1.84 5.16
C ASN A 146 -6.25 1.80 6.70
N GLN A 147 -5.07 1.85 7.29
CA GLN A 147 -4.92 1.91 8.75
C GLN A 147 -5.59 3.16 9.34
N ALA A 148 -5.47 4.31 8.68
CA ALA A 148 -6.15 5.54 9.10
C ALA A 148 -7.69 5.41 9.01
N SER A 149 -8.18 4.72 7.98
CA SER A 149 -9.61 4.40 7.84
C SER A 149 -10.08 3.47 8.96
N TYR A 150 -9.35 2.38 9.24
CA TYR A 150 -9.64 1.47 10.37
C TYR A 150 -9.61 2.22 11.70
N GLN A 151 -8.61 3.07 11.94
CA GLN A 151 -8.53 3.87 13.15
C GLN A 151 -9.78 4.74 13.36
N LYS A 152 -10.27 5.37 12.28
CA LYS A 152 -11.46 6.21 12.31
C LYS A 152 -12.73 5.38 12.56
N SER A 153 -12.94 4.29 11.82
CA SER A 153 -14.14 3.44 11.94
C SER A 153 -14.21 2.73 13.29
N LEU A 154 -13.09 2.22 13.79
CA LEU A 154 -13.02 1.47 15.04
C LEU A 154 -13.10 2.38 16.29
N LYS A 155 -12.64 3.63 16.18
CA LYS A 155 -12.80 4.60 17.28
C LYS A 155 -14.26 4.80 17.68
N ALA A 156 -15.17 4.80 16.73
CA ALA A 156 -16.61 4.91 16.98
C ALA A 156 -17.17 3.71 17.76
N LYS A 157 -16.46 2.58 17.74
CA LYS A 157 -16.79 1.32 18.46
C LYS A 157 -16.01 1.16 19.77
N GLY A 158 -15.23 2.16 20.16
CA GLY A 158 -14.42 2.14 21.38
C GLY A 158 -13.12 1.34 21.28
N VAL A 159 -12.69 0.94 20.07
CA VAL A 159 -11.42 0.22 19.85
C VAL A 159 -10.30 1.21 19.57
N ASN A 160 -9.20 1.10 20.30
CA ASN A 160 -8.00 1.89 20.13
C ASN A 160 -7.06 1.24 19.09
N TRP A 161 -7.37 1.46 17.81
CA TRP A 161 -6.52 1.00 16.73
C TRP A 161 -5.30 1.89 16.58
N LYS A 162 -4.11 1.32 16.68
CA LYS A 162 -2.83 1.99 16.41
C LYS A 162 -2.18 1.36 15.19
N PHE A 163 -1.32 2.11 14.52
CA PHE A 163 -0.45 1.58 13.48
C PHE A 163 0.91 2.26 13.47
N LYS A 164 1.89 1.59 12.87
CA LYS A 164 3.28 2.02 12.85
C LYS A 164 3.94 1.68 11.52
N THR A 165 4.69 2.63 10.99
CA THR A 165 5.65 2.45 9.90
C THR A 165 7.06 2.20 10.46
N PHE A 166 7.94 1.65 9.63
CA PHE A 166 9.32 1.33 10.02
C PHE A 166 10.29 2.03 9.07
N LYS A 167 11.12 2.93 9.60
CA LYS A 167 12.06 3.73 8.79
C LYS A 167 13.02 2.89 7.94
N ASN A 168 13.43 1.74 8.43
CA ASN A 168 14.33 0.80 7.75
C ASN A 168 13.61 -0.19 6.82
N ALA A 169 12.30 -0.07 6.68
CA ALA A 169 11.48 -0.93 5.83
C ALA A 169 10.26 -0.15 5.28
N GLN A 170 10.49 1.06 4.78
CA GLN A 170 9.45 1.83 4.11
C GLN A 170 9.24 1.25 2.70
N VAL A 171 8.23 0.42 2.56
CA VAL A 171 7.78 -0.08 1.27
C VAL A 171 6.65 0.81 0.78
N VAL A 172 6.80 1.34 -0.42
CA VAL A 172 5.81 2.19 -1.09
C VAL A 172 5.53 1.65 -2.49
N SER A 173 4.30 1.81 -2.95
CA SER A 173 3.92 1.52 -4.33
C SER A 173 2.80 2.46 -4.74
N TYR A 174 3.04 3.25 -5.76
CA TYR A 174 2.03 4.19 -6.27
C TYR A 174 0.91 3.45 -6.99
N TYR A 175 -0.30 3.91 -6.77
CA TYR A 175 -1.41 3.66 -7.66
C TYR A 175 -1.32 4.61 -8.84
N ASN A 176 -1.76 4.13 -10.00
CA ASN A 176 -1.58 4.82 -11.28
C ASN A 176 -2.93 5.03 -11.93
N GLN A 177 -3.13 6.23 -12.45
CA GLN A 177 -4.28 6.57 -13.25
C GLN A 177 -4.01 6.28 -14.72
N ALA A 178 -5.03 5.83 -15.43
CA ALA A 178 -4.98 5.60 -16.87
C ALA A 178 -6.37 5.81 -17.48
N ILE A 179 -6.43 6.39 -18.67
CA ILE A 179 -7.66 6.53 -19.46
C ILE A 179 -7.80 5.31 -20.36
N ASN A 180 -8.96 4.67 -20.36
CA ASN A 180 -9.26 3.58 -21.28
C ASN A 180 -9.17 4.06 -22.74
N VAL A 181 -8.50 3.29 -23.60
CA VAL A 181 -8.40 3.59 -25.03
C VAL A 181 -9.79 3.65 -25.70
N ASP A 182 -10.72 2.82 -25.22
CA ASP A 182 -12.12 2.73 -25.66
C ASP A 182 -13.08 3.42 -24.67
N ALA A 183 -12.61 4.49 -23.98
CA ALA A 183 -13.44 5.21 -23.01
C ALA A 183 -14.76 5.71 -23.65
N PRO A 184 -15.93 5.37 -23.08
CA PRO A 184 -17.22 5.85 -23.59
C PRO A 184 -17.33 7.38 -23.57
N HIS A 185 -16.67 8.04 -22.60
CA HIS A 185 -16.73 9.48 -22.39
C HIS A 185 -15.31 10.10 -22.28
N PRO A 186 -14.51 10.10 -23.37
CA PRO A 186 -13.08 10.45 -23.30
C PRO A 186 -12.81 11.90 -22.85
N ALA A 187 -13.73 12.83 -23.10
CA ALA A 187 -13.59 14.20 -22.61
C ALA A 187 -13.80 14.29 -21.07
N ALA A 188 -14.75 13.53 -20.54
CA ALA A 188 -14.99 13.46 -19.10
C ALA A 188 -13.82 12.73 -18.39
N ALA A 189 -13.27 11.67 -19.01
CA ALA A 189 -12.09 10.99 -18.49
C ALA A 189 -10.90 11.94 -18.34
N ARG A 190 -10.60 12.76 -19.37
CA ARG A 190 -9.54 13.77 -19.30
C ARG A 190 -9.79 14.82 -18.23
N LEU A 191 -11.03 15.30 -18.11
CA LEU A 191 -11.41 16.27 -17.07
C LEU A 191 -11.23 15.66 -15.68
N TRP A 192 -11.57 14.39 -15.50
CA TRP A 192 -11.35 13.66 -14.25
C TRP A 192 -9.86 13.58 -13.90
N GLU A 193 -9.01 13.23 -14.87
CA GLU A 193 -7.56 13.20 -14.67
C GLU A 193 -7.02 14.60 -14.28
N GLU A 194 -7.43 15.66 -14.96
CA GLU A 194 -7.03 17.03 -14.58
C GLU A 194 -7.46 17.38 -13.15
N TYR A 195 -8.64 16.95 -12.72
CA TYR A 195 -9.10 17.15 -11.35
C TYR A 195 -8.26 16.38 -10.34
N LEU A 196 -7.96 15.11 -10.58
CA LEU A 196 -7.16 14.28 -9.67
C LEU A 196 -5.77 14.87 -9.40
N TYR A 197 -5.17 15.54 -10.39
CA TYR A 197 -3.85 16.20 -10.25
C TYR A 197 -3.97 17.69 -9.90
N SER A 198 -5.13 18.16 -9.51
CA SER A 198 -5.30 19.47 -8.90
C SER A 198 -4.82 19.48 -7.43
N ALA A 199 -4.46 20.66 -6.91
CA ALA A 199 -4.08 20.79 -5.51
C ALA A 199 -5.20 20.35 -4.55
N ASP A 200 -6.46 20.56 -4.92
CA ASP A 200 -7.62 20.18 -4.11
C ASP A 200 -7.73 18.67 -3.98
N ALA A 201 -7.75 17.94 -5.09
CA ALA A 201 -7.84 16.48 -5.08
C ALA A 201 -6.62 15.82 -4.44
N GLN A 202 -5.42 16.33 -4.69
CA GLN A 202 -4.19 15.83 -4.05
C GLN A 202 -4.20 16.07 -2.53
N ASN A 203 -4.77 17.18 -2.06
CA ASN A 203 -5.01 17.40 -0.63
C ASN A 203 -6.08 16.46 -0.06
N ASP A 204 -7.08 16.07 -0.83
CA ASP A 204 -8.08 15.10 -0.38
C ASP A 204 -7.48 13.71 -0.20
N TRP A 205 -6.60 13.25 -1.12
CA TRP A 205 -5.78 12.05 -0.88
C TRP A 205 -4.98 12.16 0.41
N PHE A 206 -4.32 13.33 0.63
CA PHE A 206 -3.50 13.56 1.80
C PHE A 206 -4.30 13.53 3.10
N LYS A 207 -5.47 14.17 3.15
CA LYS A 207 -6.41 14.11 4.28
C LYS A 207 -6.94 12.69 4.53
N GLY A 208 -7.04 11.88 3.46
CA GLY A 208 -7.37 10.46 3.54
C GLY A 208 -6.26 9.56 4.06
N GLY A 209 -5.06 10.10 4.34
CA GLY A 209 -3.92 9.37 4.87
C GLY A 209 -3.00 8.77 3.80
N ALA A 210 -3.26 9.04 2.51
CA ALA A 210 -2.37 8.70 1.42
C ALA A 210 -1.31 9.79 1.21
N ASN A 211 -0.16 9.42 0.62
CA ASN A 211 0.85 10.38 0.18
C ASN A 211 0.59 10.70 -1.29
N PRO A 212 0.15 11.92 -1.64
CA PRO A 212 -0.09 12.29 -3.02
C PRO A 212 1.22 12.41 -3.80
N VAL A 213 1.19 12.11 -5.10
CA VAL A 213 2.40 12.16 -5.94
C VAL A 213 2.96 13.57 -6.06
N LEU A 214 2.11 14.59 -5.95
CA LEU A 214 2.51 16.01 -6.01
C LEU A 214 2.91 16.62 -4.66
N LEU A 215 3.05 15.82 -3.60
CA LEU A 215 3.28 16.32 -2.23
C LEU A 215 4.46 17.29 -2.13
N ASP A 216 5.58 16.98 -2.78
CA ASP A 216 6.78 17.82 -2.72
C ASP A 216 6.61 19.14 -3.50
N SER A 217 5.94 19.11 -4.64
CA SER A 217 5.54 20.32 -5.37
C SER A 217 4.60 21.19 -4.54
N MET A 218 3.58 20.57 -3.94
CA MET A 218 2.60 21.27 -3.10
C MET A 218 3.23 21.89 -1.85
N LYS A 219 4.23 21.24 -1.24
CA LYS A 219 5.02 21.83 -0.15
C LYS A 219 5.77 23.06 -0.62
N LYS A 220 6.42 22.97 -1.79
CA LYS A 220 7.21 24.05 -2.37
C LYS A 220 6.34 25.25 -2.76
N ASP A 221 5.18 24.99 -3.33
CA ASP A 221 4.26 26.02 -3.83
C ASP A 221 3.32 26.55 -2.75
N GLY A 222 3.32 25.96 -1.54
CA GLY A 222 2.50 26.36 -0.41
C GLY A 222 1.03 25.93 -0.53
N THR A 223 0.69 25.03 -1.45
CA THR A 223 -0.68 24.55 -1.69
C THR A 223 -1.07 23.34 -0.85
N VAL A 224 -0.11 22.72 -0.12
CA VAL A 224 -0.38 21.59 0.76
C VAL A 224 -1.19 21.99 1.98
N ASP A 225 -2.17 21.18 2.39
CA ASP A 225 -2.91 21.35 3.64
C ASP A 225 -1.98 21.27 4.85
N GLN A 226 -1.74 22.43 5.49
CA GLN A 226 -0.79 22.56 6.59
C GLN A 226 -1.25 21.81 7.86
N THR A 227 -2.55 21.64 8.03
CA THR A 227 -3.12 20.92 9.19
C THR A 227 -2.83 19.44 9.07
N THR A 228 -3.05 18.88 7.89
CA THR A 228 -2.74 17.50 7.58
C THR A 228 -1.23 17.26 7.65
N LEU A 229 -0.41 18.15 7.07
CA LEU A 229 1.05 18.00 7.01
C LEU A 229 1.70 17.86 8.39
N LYS A 230 1.19 18.55 9.40
CA LYS A 230 1.73 18.47 10.78
C LYS A 230 1.63 17.09 11.42
N ASN A 231 0.64 16.28 10.99
CA ASN A 231 0.33 15.00 11.60
C ASN A 231 0.48 13.82 10.64
N ALA A 232 0.73 14.09 9.36
CA ALA A 232 0.81 13.04 8.34
C ALA A 232 2.08 12.19 8.51
N ILE A 233 1.93 10.91 8.20
CA ILE A 233 3.06 10.02 8.01
C ILE A 233 3.48 10.14 6.55
N THR A 234 4.61 10.80 6.32
CA THR A 234 5.18 10.99 4.98
C THR A 234 6.35 10.04 4.75
N ILE A 235 6.65 9.79 3.48
CA ILE A 235 7.85 9.05 3.07
C ILE A 235 9.08 9.83 3.55
N ASP A 236 10.02 9.14 4.21
CA ASP A 236 11.23 9.72 4.78
C ASP A 236 12.46 8.90 4.31
N GLY A 237 13.39 9.56 3.64
CA GLY A 237 14.57 8.91 3.07
C GLY A 237 14.27 8.09 1.80
N ASP A 238 15.04 7.03 1.60
CA ASP A 238 14.95 6.17 0.41
C ASP A 238 14.04 4.96 0.71
N PRO A 239 12.80 4.93 0.21
CA PRO A 239 11.93 3.78 0.39
C PRO A 239 12.44 2.57 -0.40
N VAL A 240 12.04 1.38 0.03
CA VAL A 240 12.25 0.15 -0.74
C VAL A 240 11.49 0.29 -2.06
N SER A 241 12.23 0.34 -3.15
CA SER A 241 11.71 0.42 -4.51
C SER A 241 12.02 -0.86 -5.27
N TYR A 242 11.19 -1.16 -6.26
CA TYR A 242 11.36 -2.32 -7.13
C TYR A 242 10.84 -1.97 -8.54
N THR A 243 11.45 -2.57 -9.54
CA THR A 243 11.03 -2.43 -10.94
C THR A 243 9.88 -3.37 -11.27
N ASN A 244 9.28 -3.23 -12.46
CA ASN A 244 8.28 -4.20 -12.95
C ASN A 244 8.86 -5.59 -13.12
N GLU A 245 10.13 -5.70 -13.56
CA GLU A 245 10.84 -6.96 -13.66
C GLU A 245 11.01 -7.60 -12.28
N ASP A 246 11.41 -6.81 -11.28
CA ASP A 246 11.48 -7.27 -9.89
C ASP A 246 10.11 -7.73 -9.38
N SER A 247 9.05 -6.96 -9.64
CA SER A 247 7.68 -7.33 -9.24
C SER A 247 7.27 -8.67 -9.83
N THR A 248 7.50 -8.89 -11.13
CA THR A 248 7.19 -10.16 -11.80
C THR A 248 7.99 -11.32 -11.19
N ARG A 249 9.30 -11.14 -11.00
CA ARG A 249 10.19 -12.15 -10.41
C ARG A 249 9.76 -12.49 -8.97
N ILE A 250 9.45 -11.48 -8.16
CA ILE A 250 9.02 -11.66 -6.77
C ILE A 250 7.67 -12.37 -6.71
N THR A 251 6.71 -11.97 -7.57
CA THR A 251 5.39 -12.62 -7.65
C THR A 251 5.53 -14.09 -8.01
N THR A 252 6.33 -14.44 -9.02
CA THR A 252 6.58 -15.82 -9.40
C THR A 252 7.21 -16.62 -8.23
N TRP A 253 8.19 -16.02 -7.56
CA TRP A 253 8.82 -16.67 -6.40
C TRP A 253 7.81 -16.90 -5.27
N LEU A 254 6.92 -15.94 -5.01
CA LEU A 254 5.86 -16.07 -4.00
C LEU A 254 4.84 -17.15 -4.38
N GLN A 255 4.43 -17.25 -5.64
CA GLN A 255 3.56 -18.33 -6.15
C GLN A 255 4.18 -19.70 -5.91
N ASP A 256 5.48 -19.82 -6.13
CA ASP A 256 6.19 -21.10 -5.99
C ASP A 256 6.41 -21.53 -4.53
N ASN A 257 6.50 -20.59 -3.59
CA ASN A 257 6.98 -20.85 -2.24
C ASN A 257 5.95 -20.59 -1.13
N TRP A 258 5.03 -19.62 -1.31
CA TRP A 258 4.08 -19.25 -0.25
C TRP A 258 3.15 -20.39 0.12
N ASP A 259 2.39 -20.94 -0.83
CA ASP A 259 1.41 -21.98 -0.56
C ASP A 259 2.04 -23.29 -0.05
N LYS A 260 3.25 -23.61 -0.51
CA LYS A 260 4.01 -24.79 -0.03
C LYS A 260 4.42 -24.65 1.44
N THR A 261 4.70 -23.41 1.89
CA THR A 261 5.22 -23.13 3.23
C THR A 261 4.11 -22.77 4.21
N ILE A 262 3.23 -21.91 3.79
CA ILE A 262 2.17 -21.34 4.63
C ILE A 262 0.86 -22.14 4.48
N GLY A 263 0.58 -22.69 3.31
CA GLY A 263 -0.69 -23.33 2.99
C GLY A 263 -1.76 -22.33 2.59
N ASN A 264 -2.87 -22.85 2.13
CA ASN A 264 -4.06 -22.09 1.77
C ASN A 264 -4.84 -21.67 3.00
#